data_fb4d4e8f33f2e5e5d4e54e28e24cd0c5
#
_entry.id   fb4d4e8f33f2e5e5d4e54e28e24cd0c5
#
_cell.length_a   1.000
_cell.length_b   1.000
_cell.length_c   1.000
_cell.angle_alpha   90.00
_cell.angle_beta   90.00
_cell.angle_gamma   90.00
#
_symmetry.space_group_name_H-M   'P 1'
#
loop_
_entity.id
_entity.type
_entity.pdbx_description
1 polymer ?
#
loop_
_entity_poly.entity_id
_entity_poly.type
_entity_poly.pdbx_seq_one_letter_code
_entity_poly.pdbx_strand_id
1 'polypeptide(L)'
;FGANSTASAHYTPFGTCIVLAPKGHNVDVAAHELMHAEVMHRVGWLRYILQIPVWFNEGVALVVDHRAPFLVENIELSENEVLQVKSLTTSSDFFNGQNTHKNYLAARLAVADIEPESLYEKLAFIQNGASFEAVFGK
;
A
#
# COMPACT_ATOMS: atom_id res chain seq x y z
N PHE A 1 -12.49 -7.02 15.40
CA PHE A 1 -12.38 -5.70 14.77
C PHE A 1 -12.33 -4.66 15.87
N GLY A 2 -11.24 -3.86 15.96
CA GLY A 2 -11.15 -2.77 16.92
C GLY A 2 -12.12 -1.64 16.55
N ALA A 3 -12.74 -1.02 17.57
CA ALA A 3 -13.72 0.06 17.39
C ALA A 3 -13.16 1.30 16.65
N ASN A 4 -11.87 1.33 16.36
CA ASN A 4 -11.16 2.46 15.74
C ASN A 4 -10.70 2.19 14.30
N SER A 5 -10.88 0.98 13.73
CA SER A 5 -10.53 0.72 12.34
C SER A 5 -11.53 1.37 11.39
N THR A 6 -11.04 2.00 10.32
CA THR A 6 -11.88 2.54 9.26
C THR A 6 -12.29 1.47 8.27
N ALA A 7 -11.35 0.58 7.92
CA ALA A 7 -11.56 -0.55 7.03
C ALA A 7 -10.48 -1.61 7.25
N SER A 8 -10.67 -2.79 6.70
CA SER A 8 -9.66 -3.82 6.61
C SER A 8 -9.95 -4.79 5.46
N ALA A 9 -8.89 -5.18 4.75
CA ALA A 9 -8.95 -6.23 3.74
C ALA A 9 -8.40 -7.55 4.34
N HIS A 10 -9.12 -8.64 4.12
CA HIS A 10 -8.74 -9.98 4.53
C HIS A 10 -8.50 -10.84 3.29
N TYR A 11 -7.32 -11.42 3.21
CA TYR A 11 -6.86 -12.16 2.04
C TYR A 11 -6.80 -13.65 2.33
N THR A 12 -7.35 -14.43 1.40
CA THR A 12 -7.25 -15.89 1.41
C THR A 12 -6.86 -16.39 0.02
N PRO A 13 -6.36 -17.63 -0.10
CA PRO A 13 -6.11 -18.22 -1.43
C PRO A 13 -7.36 -18.29 -2.33
N PHE A 14 -8.55 -18.17 -1.74
CA PHE A 14 -9.83 -18.33 -2.43
C PHE A 14 -10.55 -17.01 -2.69
N GLY A 15 -10.03 -15.90 -2.18
CA GLY A 15 -10.62 -14.59 -2.40
C GLY A 15 -10.29 -13.56 -1.33
N THR A 16 -10.75 -12.35 -1.57
CA THR A 16 -10.57 -11.19 -0.69
C THR A 16 -11.93 -10.78 -0.11
N CYS A 17 -11.95 -10.47 1.18
CA CYS A 17 -13.09 -9.87 1.85
C CYS A 17 -12.67 -8.49 2.38
N ILE A 18 -13.38 -7.44 1.99
CA ILE A 18 -13.17 -6.07 2.48
C ILE A 18 -14.29 -5.76 3.47
N VAL A 19 -13.91 -5.31 4.66
CA VAL A 19 -14.83 -4.89 5.71
C VAL A 19 -14.67 -3.39 5.94
N LEU A 20 -15.73 -2.63 5.72
CA LEU A 20 -15.78 -1.20 6.01
C LEU A 20 -16.46 -0.98 7.36
N ALA A 21 -15.75 -0.37 8.30
CA ALA A 21 -16.34 0.09 9.55
C ALA A 21 -17.16 1.39 9.31
N PRO A 22 -18.05 1.80 10.22
CA PRO A 22 -18.89 2.98 9.99
C PRO A 22 -18.13 4.27 9.64
N LYS A 23 -16.93 4.46 10.18
CA LYS A 23 -16.05 5.60 9.86
C LYS A 23 -15.35 5.49 8.49
N GLY A 24 -15.33 4.30 7.91
CA GLY A 24 -14.74 4.02 6.61
C GLY A 24 -15.74 3.97 5.45
N HIS A 25 -16.99 4.34 5.69
CA HIS A 25 -18.02 4.37 4.64
C HIS A 25 -17.85 5.61 3.74
N ASN A 26 -16.75 5.68 3.04
CA ASN A 26 -16.53 6.65 1.97
C ASN A 26 -15.77 6.00 0.80
N VAL A 27 -15.82 6.65 -0.34
CA VAL A 27 -15.28 6.11 -1.60
C VAL A 27 -13.76 5.98 -1.57
N ASP A 28 -13.07 6.90 -0.91
CA ASP A 28 -11.61 6.90 -0.86
C ASP A 28 -11.07 5.74 -0.01
N VAL A 29 -11.71 5.46 1.14
CA VAL A 29 -11.36 4.28 1.95
C VAL A 29 -11.67 2.99 1.21
N ALA A 30 -12.80 2.92 0.53
CA ALA A 30 -13.14 1.74 -0.27
C ALA A 30 -12.15 1.53 -1.44
N ALA A 31 -11.76 2.60 -2.13
CA ALA A 31 -10.76 2.56 -3.19
C ALA A 31 -9.38 2.10 -2.67
N HIS A 32 -8.96 2.59 -1.51
CA HIS A 32 -7.74 2.19 -0.83
C HIS A 32 -7.72 0.66 -0.58
N GLU A 33 -8.76 0.11 0.03
CA GLU A 33 -8.85 -1.34 0.30
C GLU A 33 -8.96 -2.18 -0.99
N LEU A 34 -9.65 -1.67 -2.00
CA LEU A 34 -9.73 -2.32 -3.30
C LEU A 34 -8.37 -2.35 -4.01
N MET A 35 -7.52 -1.33 -3.84
CA MET A 35 -6.18 -1.34 -4.42
C MET A 35 -5.30 -2.41 -3.80
N HIS A 36 -5.38 -2.67 -2.50
CA HIS A 36 -4.72 -3.81 -1.89
C HIS A 36 -5.16 -5.14 -2.53
N ALA A 37 -6.47 -5.31 -2.74
CA ALA A 37 -7.02 -6.48 -3.40
C ALA A 37 -6.54 -6.62 -4.85
N GLU A 38 -6.44 -5.50 -5.58
CA GLU A 38 -5.94 -5.46 -6.96
C GLU A 38 -4.47 -5.86 -7.04
N VAL A 39 -3.60 -5.34 -6.18
CA VAL A 39 -2.19 -5.72 -6.11
C VAL A 39 -2.07 -7.23 -5.85
N MET A 40 -2.78 -7.74 -4.84
CA MET A 40 -2.78 -9.16 -4.52
C MET A 40 -3.27 -10.02 -5.69
N HIS A 41 -4.35 -9.62 -6.36
CA HIS A 41 -4.88 -10.35 -7.51
C HIS A 41 -3.86 -10.43 -8.66
N ARG A 42 -3.14 -9.34 -8.92
CA ARG A 42 -2.16 -9.26 -10.01
C ARG A 42 -0.89 -10.06 -9.75
N VAL A 43 -0.39 -10.09 -8.52
CA VAL A 43 0.84 -10.83 -8.19
C VAL A 43 0.59 -12.26 -7.72
N GLY A 44 -0.62 -12.55 -7.29
CA GLY A 44 -1.03 -13.81 -6.66
C GLY A 44 -0.79 -13.83 -5.16
N TRP A 45 -1.68 -14.48 -4.42
CA TRP A 45 -1.72 -14.50 -2.96
C TRP A 45 -0.38 -14.81 -2.29
N LEU A 46 0.31 -15.86 -2.75
CA LEU A 46 1.57 -16.29 -2.14
C LEU A 46 2.68 -15.25 -2.32
N ARG A 47 2.82 -14.69 -3.51
CA ARG A 47 3.81 -13.65 -3.81
C ARG A 47 3.49 -12.34 -3.10
N TYR A 48 2.23 -11.98 -3.01
CA TYR A 48 1.78 -10.83 -2.26
C TYR A 48 2.29 -10.87 -0.81
N ILE A 49 2.09 -12.00 -0.12
CA ILE A 49 2.51 -12.15 1.28
C ILE A 49 4.04 -12.20 1.42
N LEU A 50 4.74 -12.86 0.49
CA LEU A 50 6.17 -13.13 0.63
C LEU A 50 7.07 -12.03 0.04
N GLN A 51 6.57 -11.24 -0.90
CA GLN A 51 7.43 -10.34 -1.67
C GLN A 51 7.01 -8.87 -1.64
N ILE A 52 5.72 -8.56 -1.47
CA ILE A 52 5.26 -7.17 -1.49
C ILE A 52 5.52 -6.51 -0.13
N PRO A 53 6.44 -5.54 -0.03
CA PRO A 53 6.70 -4.84 1.22
C PRO A 53 5.49 -4.02 1.65
N VAL A 54 5.27 -3.89 2.97
CA VAL A 54 4.12 -3.15 3.51
C VAL A 54 4.14 -1.70 3.07
N TRP A 55 5.31 -1.01 3.12
CA TRP A 55 5.41 0.37 2.68
C TRP A 55 4.94 0.58 1.23
N PHE A 56 5.30 -0.34 0.32
CA PHE A 56 4.90 -0.25 -1.08
C PHE A 56 3.40 -0.48 -1.25
N ASN A 57 2.88 -1.50 -0.59
CA ASN A 57 1.46 -1.84 -0.64
C ASN A 57 0.58 -0.70 -0.13
N GLU A 58 0.95 -0.09 1.00
CA GLU A 58 0.25 1.08 1.55
C GLU A 58 0.42 2.31 0.64
N GLY A 59 1.63 2.56 0.14
CA GLY A 59 1.89 3.66 -0.76
C GLY A 59 1.03 3.61 -2.03
N VAL A 60 0.94 2.45 -2.66
CA VAL A 60 0.13 2.23 -3.88
C VAL A 60 -1.36 2.38 -3.57
N ALA A 61 -1.84 1.89 -2.42
CA ALA A 61 -3.23 2.06 -2.02
C ALA A 61 -3.60 3.54 -1.81
N LEU A 62 -2.65 4.36 -1.34
CA LEU A 62 -2.84 5.80 -1.18
C LEU A 62 -2.86 6.58 -2.49
N VAL A 63 -2.44 6.01 -3.62
CA VAL A 63 -2.54 6.69 -4.94
C VAL A 63 -4.00 6.95 -5.32
N VAL A 64 -4.90 6.04 -4.94
CA VAL A 64 -6.34 6.14 -5.22
C VAL A 64 -7.17 6.70 -4.06
N ASP A 65 -6.51 7.08 -2.98
CA ASP A 65 -7.11 7.69 -1.79
C ASP A 65 -6.96 9.22 -1.88
N HIS A 66 -8.03 9.90 -2.25
CA HIS A 66 -8.03 11.35 -2.47
C HIS A 66 -8.35 12.16 -1.22
N ARG A 67 -8.27 11.57 -0.03
CA ARG A 67 -8.39 12.32 1.22
C ARG A 67 -7.23 13.31 1.35
N ALA A 68 -7.56 14.55 1.75
CA ALA A 68 -6.62 15.68 1.76
C ALA A 68 -5.22 15.40 2.37
N PRO A 69 -5.08 14.64 3.49
CA PRO A 69 -3.75 14.36 4.04
C PRO A 69 -2.83 13.56 3.13
N PHE A 70 -3.37 12.79 2.17
CA PHE A 70 -2.62 11.89 1.29
C PHE A 70 -2.37 12.45 -0.11
N LEU A 71 -2.85 13.65 -0.40
CA LEU A 71 -2.52 14.35 -1.65
C LEU A 71 -1.04 14.77 -1.61
N VAL A 72 -0.31 14.48 -2.68
CA VAL A 72 1.16 14.73 -2.75
C VAL A 72 1.50 16.19 -2.43
N GLU A 73 0.71 17.12 -2.91
CA GLU A 73 0.87 18.57 -2.68
C GLU A 73 0.71 18.99 -1.21
N ASN A 74 0.14 18.14 -0.37
CA ASN A 74 -0.06 18.41 1.06
C ASN A 74 0.97 17.70 1.95
N ILE A 75 1.91 16.95 1.35
CA ILE A 75 2.89 16.16 2.11
C ILE A 75 4.23 16.89 2.14
N GLU A 76 4.66 17.28 3.33
CA GLU A 76 5.96 17.93 3.56
C GLU A 76 6.90 16.97 4.28
N LEU A 77 7.69 16.20 3.52
CA LEU A 77 8.73 15.30 4.04
C LEU A 77 10.02 15.46 3.23
N SER A 78 11.15 15.31 3.90
CA SER A 78 12.47 15.28 3.25
C SER A 78 12.69 13.97 2.48
N GLU A 79 13.59 14.00 1.49
CA GLU A 79 13.98 12.80 0.75
C GLU A 79 14.46 11.66 1.66
N ASN A 80 15.21 12.00 2.72
CA ASN A 80 15.69 11.01 3.69
C ASN A 80 14.53 10.32 4.43
N GLU A 81 13.49 11.04 4.79
CA GLU A 81 12.30 10.46 5.43
C GLU A 81 11.55 9.54 4.49
N VAL A 82 11.45 9.92 3.22
CA VAL A 82 10.85 9.07 2.17
C VAL A 82 11.70 7.82 1.95
N LEU A 83 13.03 7.94 1.89
CA LEU A 83 13.90 6.78 1.73
C LEU A 83 13.84 5.82 2.92
N GLN A 84 13.73 6.35 4.15
CA GLN A 84 13.64 5.53 5.35
C GLN A 84 12.41 4.60 5.35
N VAL A 85 11.28 5.00 4.75
CA VAL A 85 10.08 4.15 4.72
C VAL A 85 10.32 2.83 3.99
N LYS A 86 11.23 2.79 3.02
CA LYS A 86 11.56 1.58 2.26
C LYS A 86 12.15 0.46 3.12
N SER A 87 12.68 0.77 4.31
CA SER A 87 13.13 -0.22 5.28
C SER A 87 11.98 -0.85 6.09
N LEU A 88 10.79 -0.25 6.08
CA LEU A 88 9.62 -0.71 6.83
C LEU A 88 8.87 -1.78 6.03
N THR A 89 9.44 -2.95 5.93
CA THR A 89 8.93 -4.03 5.07
C THR A 89 7.86 -4.88 5.73
N THR A 90 7.77 -4.86 7.08
CA THR A 90 6.79 -5.63 7.85
C THR A 90 5.69 -4.76 8.45
N SER A 91 4.54 -5.36 8.76
CA SER A 91 3.43 -4.66 9.41
C SER A 91 3.82 -4.13 10.79
N SER A 92 4.63 -4.86 11.56
CA SER A 92 5.08 -4.42 12.88
C SER A 92 5.97 -3.18 12.84
N ASP A 93 6.79 -3.03 11.79
CA ASP A 93 7.63 -1.87 11.62
C ASP A 93 6.84 -0.67 11.11
N PHE A 94 5.95 -0.91 10.17
CA PHE A 94 5.16 0.15 9.52
C PHE A 94 4.10 0.76 10.45
N PHE A 95 3.36 -0.10 11.19
CA PHE A 95 2.25 0.31 12.08
C PHE A 95 2.69 0.49 13.54
N ASN A 96 3.86 1.06 13.76
CA ASN A 96 4.48 1.19 15.10
C ASN A 96 3.91 2.34 15.96
N GLY A 97 2.66 2.68 15.84
CA GLY A 97 1.95 3.62 16.70
C GLY A 97 2.22 5.08 16.38
N GLN A 98 3.18 5.73 17.04
CA GLN A 98 3.39 7.17 16.91
C GLN A 98 3.77 7.66 15.52
N ASN A 99 4.47 6.85 14.73
CA ASN A 99 4.95 7.20 13.40
C ASN A 99 4.04 6.69 12.26
N THR A 100 2.99 5.96 12.55
CA THR A 100 2.14 5.33 11.52
C THR A 100 1.64 6.32 10.47
N HIS A 101 1.14 7.48 10.90
CA HIS A 101 0.66 8.49 9.94
C HIS A 101 1.79 8.99 9.04
N LYS A 102 2.97 9.29 9.61
CA LYS A 102 4.15 9.71 8.85
C LYS A 102 4.61 8.62 7.87
N ASN A 103 4.56 7.35 8.28
CA ASN A 103 4.91 6.22 7.42
C ASN A 103 3.97 6.13 6.19
N TYR A 104 2.68 6.37 6.38
CA TYR A 104 1.72 6.48 5.26
C TYR A 104 2.10 7.60 4.29
N LEU A 105 2.39 8.81 4.80
CA LEU A 105 2.78 9.95 3.96
C LEU A 105 4.06 9.67 3.18
N ALA A 106 5.08 9.10 3.85
CA ALA A 106 6.35 8.73 3.22
C ALA A 106 6.16 7.62 2.17
N ALA A 107 5.34 6.62 2.44
CA ALA A 107 4.99 5.56 1.50
C ALA A 107 4.27 6.10 0.25
N ARG A 108 3.36 7.05 0.44
CA ARG A 108 2.66 7.74 -0.68
C ARG A 108 3.64 8.48 -1.59
N LEU A 109 4.62 9.20 -1.02
CA LEU A 109 5.66 9.88 -1.80
C LEU A 109 6.62 8.89 -2.46
N ALA A 110 6.98 7.80 -1.79
CA ALA A 110 7.91 6.80 -2.33
C ALA A 110 7.41 6.11 -3.61
N VAL A 111 6.11 6.17 -3.89
CA VAL A 111 5.50 5.61 -5.12
C VAL A 111 4.95 6.68 -6.06
N ALA A 112 5.16 7.97 -5.77
CA ALA A 112 4.55 9.07 -6.50
C ALA A 112 4.91 9.09 -7.99
N ASP A 113 6.11 8.64 -8.35
CA ASP A 113 6.62 8.64 -9.73
C ASP A 113 6.25 7.35 -10.50
N ILE A 114 5.48 6.45 -9.91
CA ILE A 114 5.07 5.22 -10.59
C ILE A 114 3.78 5.49 -11.36
N GLU A 115 3.89 5.54 -12.69
CA GLU A 115 2.73 5.65 -13.56
C GLU A 115 1.82 4.40 -13.46
N PRO A 116 0.48 4.55 -13.50
CA PRO A 116 -0.46 3.43 -13.32
C PRO A 116 -0.25 2.27 -14.29
N GLU A 117 -0.02 2.55 -15.58
CA GLU A 117 0.24 1.53 -16.58
C GLU A 117 1.54 0.78 -16.27
N SER A 118 2.61 1.51 -15.91
CA SER A 118 3.90 0.95 -15.51
C SER A 118 3.78 0.09 -14.24
N LEU A 119 2.94 0.50 -13.28
CA LEU A 119 2.68 -0.30 -12.10
C LEU A 119 2.14 -1.69 -12.46
N TYR A 120 1.13 -1.75 -13.29
CA TYR A 120 0.49 -3.00 -13.66
C TYR A 120 1.41 -3.93 -14.46
N GLU A 121 2.20 -3.39 -15.38
CA GLU A 121 3.22 -4.15 -16.09
C GLU A 121 4.27 -4.73 -15.14
N LYS A 122 4.75 -3.94 -14.18
CA LYS A 122 5.72 -4.36 -13.17
C LYS A 122 5.18 -5.44 -12.25
N LEU A 123 3.91 -5.34 -11.81
CA LEU A 123 3.26 -6.39 -11.03
C LEU A 123 3.13 -7.70 -11.82
N ALA A 124 2.93 -7.64 -13.14
CA ALA A 124 2.91 -8.83 -13.98
C ALA A 124 4.28 -9.53 -14.05
N PHE A 125 5.40 -8.80 -14.00
CA PHE A 125 6.73 -9.43 -13.89
C PHE A 125 6.88 -10.19 -12.57
N ILE A 126 6.38 -9.66 -11.46
CA ILE A 126 6.39 -10.37 -10.18
C ILE A 126 5.53 -11.62 -10.26
N GLN A 127 4.33 -11.54 -10.85
CA GLN A 127 3.47 -12.70 -11.09
C GLN A 127 4.19 -13.80 -11.87
N ASN A 128 5.04 -13.43 -12.83
CA ASN A 128 5.82 -14.34 -13.68
C ASN A 128 7.15 -14.78 -13.05
N GLY A 129 7.43 -14.43 -11.79
CA GLY A 129 8.57 -14.97 -11.04
C GLY A 129 9.71 -14.00 -10.78
N ALA A 130 9.64 -12.75 -11.23
CA ALA A 130 10.62 -11.74 -10.84
C ALA A 130 10.49 -11.39 -9.36
N SER A 131 11.59 -11.02 -8.70
CA SER A 131 11.53 -10.50 -7.34
C SER A 131 11.08 -9.05 -7.32
N PHE A 132 10.49 -8.61 -6.19
CA PHE A 132 10.12 -7.21 -5.98
C PHE A 132 11.31 -6.27 -6.21
N GLU A 133 12.47 -6.60 -5.65
CA GLU A 133 13.68 -5.77 -5.77
C GLU A 133 14.19 -5.67 -7.21
N ALA A 134 14.06 -6.74 -8.00
CA ALA A 134 14.46 -6.71 -9.42
C ALA A 134 13.56 -5.79 -10.25
N VAL A 135 12.30 -5.64 -9.87
CA VAL A 135 11.29 -4.88 -10.63
C VAL A 135 11.20 -3.42 -10.20
N PHE A 136 11.24 -3.15 -8.88
CA PHE A 136 11.04 -1.81 -8.31
C PHE A 136 12.32 -1.21 -7.73
N GLY A 137 13.42 -1.96 -7.66
CA GLY A 137 14.65 -1.55 -7.00
C GLY A 137 14.57 -1.68 -5.47
N LYS A 138 15.67 -1.32 -4.82
CA LYS A 138 15.74 -1.27 -3.35
C LYS A 138 15.19 0.05 -2.82
#